data_85b4cb10f32777356c2f57e4127180d8
#
_entry.id   85b4cb10f32777356c2f57e4127180d8
#
_cell.length_a   1.000
_cell.length_b   1.000
_cell.length_c   1.000
_cell.angle_alpha   90.00
_cell.angle_beta   90.00
_cell.angle_gamma   90.00
#
_symmetry.space_group_name_H-M   'P 1'
#
loop_
_entity.id
_entity.type
_entity.pdbx_description
1 polymer ?
#
loop_
_entity_poly.entity_id
_entity_poly.type
_entity_poly.pdbx_seq_one_letter_code
_entity_poly.pdbx_strand_id
1 'polypeptide(L)'
;MTKKDLAHFEKLLVERRAALISEMGLLKKSAQETIKEAGGEHSAYAYHMADLGTDAMEREKTFLLASKSGRLLYHIDEALRRIRTDSYGKCHTCGQAIAKTRLEAVPHARLCIACKELEEQQK
;
A
#
# COMPACT_ATOMS: atom_id res chain seq x y z
N MET A 1 22.15 -8.68 3.39
CA MET A 1 21.61 -8.53 2.02
C MET A 1 22.54 -7.62 1.22
N THR A 2 22.91 -8.00 0.02
CA THR A 2 23.82 -7.22 -0.82
C THR A 2 23.11 -6.03 -1.46
N LYS A 3 23.87 -5.05 -1.96
CA LYS A 3 23.32 -3.91 -2.71
C LYS A 3 22.53 -4.39 -3.94
N LYS A 4 23.00 -5.47 -4.55
CA LYS A 4 22.36 -6.08 -5.73
C LYS A 4 21.00 -6.65 -5.37
N ASP A 5 20.88 -7.33 -4.23
CA ASP A 5 19.63 -7.87 -3.71
C ASP A 5 18.64 -6.75 -3.38
N LEU A 6 19.11 -5.69 -2.73
CA LEU A 6 18.27 -4.54 -2.40
C LEU A 6 17.73 -3.85 -3.64
N ALA A 7 18.57 -3.69 -4.68
CA ALA A 7 18.13 -3.11 -5.95
C ALA A 7 17.08 -3.97 -6.64
N HIS A 8 17.23 -5.29 -6.59
CA HIS A 8 16.26 -6.24 -7.14
C HIS A 8 14.90 -6.12 -6.44
N PHE A 9 14.89 -6.14 -5.11
CA PHE A 9 13.64 -6.04 -4.34
C PHE A 9 13.00 -4.65 -4.44
N GLU A 10 13.81 -3.60 -4.52
CA GLU A 10 13.30 -2.25 -4.78
C GLU A 10 12.56 -2.19 -6.11
N LYS A 11 13.14 -2.77 -7.15
CA LYS A 11 12.52 -2.83 -8.47
C LYS A 11 11.18 -3.56 -8.43
N LEU A 12 11.12 -4.73 -7.75
CA LEU A 12 9.87 -5.48 -7.58
C LEU A 12 8.81 -4.65 -6.87
N LEU A 13 9.19 -3.96 -5.81
CA LEU A 13 8.27 -3.12 -5.03
C LEU A 13 7.75 -1.95 -5.85
N VAL A 14 8.63 -1.27 -6.59
CA VAL A 14 8.25 -0.14 -7.46
C VAL A 14 7.27 -0.59 -8.55
N GLU A 15 7.53 -1.74 -9.17
CA GLU A 15 6.65 -2.30 -10.20
C GLU A 15 5.28 -2.64 -9.63
N ARG A 16 5.23 -3.30 -8.46
CA ARG A 16 3.97 -3.65 -7.80
C ARG A 16 3.20 -2.42 -7.33
N ARG A 17 3.93 -1.41 -6.86
CA ARG A 17 3.33 -0.13 -6.47
C ARG A 17 2.65 0.54 -7.66
N ALA A 18 3.33 0.62 -8.79
CA ALA A 18 2.80 1.24 -10.00
C ALA A 18 1.55 0.51 -10.51
N ALA A 19 1.58 -0.83 -10.53
CA ALA A 19 0.42 -1.63 -10.92
C ALA A 19 -0.77 -1.42 -9.99
N LEU A 20 -0.52 -1.37 -8.68
CA LEU A 20 -1.55 -1.16 -7.67
C LEU A 20 -2.19 0.23 -7.78
N ILE A 21 -1.38 1.27 -7.97
CA ILE A 21 -1.86 2.64 -8.14
C ILE A 21 -2.71 2.75 -9.41
N SER A 22 -2.29 2.13 -10.49
CA SER A 22 -3.05 2.09 -11.75
C SER A 22 -4.42 1.44 -11.53
N GLU A 23 -4.47 0.31 -10.84
CA GLU A 23 -5.71 -0.38 -10.49
C GLU A 23 -6.63 0.50 -9.63
N MET A 24 -6.07 1.13 -8.60
CA MET A 24 -6.81 2.05 -7.72
C MET A 24 -7.31 3.28 -8.48
N GLY A 25 -6.52 3.79 -9.41
CA GLY A 25 -6.91 4.92 -10.26
C GLY A 25 -8.07 4.59 -11.17
N LEU A 26 -8.10 3.39 -11.74
CA LEU A 26 -9.22 2.93 -12.56
C LEU A 26 -10.50 2.80 -11.74
N LEU A 27 -10.43 2.26 -10.53
CA LEU A 27 -11.56 2.15 -9.63
C LEU A 27 -12.10 3.51 -9.22
N LYS A 28 -11.23 4.46 -8.91
CA LYS A 28 -11.61 5.82 -8.55
C LYS A 28 -12.30 6.52 -9.73
N LYS A 29 -11.76 6.38 -10.94
CA LYS A 29 -12.34 6.94 -12.15
C LYS A 29 -13.73 6.39 -12.42
N SER A 30 -13.90 5.07 -12.29
CA SER A 30 -15.19 4.41 -12.46
C SER A 30 -16.23 4.94 -11.47
N ALA A 31 -15.86 5.10 -10.21
CA ALA A 31 -16.73 5.66 -9.18
C ALA A 31 -17.12 7.11 -9.47
N GLN A 32 -16.18 7.92 -9.95
CA GLN A 32 -16.45 9.31 -10.35
C GLN A 32 -17.39 9.41 -11.54
N GLU A 33 -17.22 8.55 -12.53
CA GLU A 33 -18.10 8.49 -13.70
C GLU A 33 -19.53 8.11 -13.30
N THR A 34 -19.69 7.17 -12.39
CA THR A 34 -21.00 6.77 -11.87
C THR A 34 -21.70 7.93 -11.17
N ILE A 35 -20.98 8.70 -10.36
CA ILE A 35 -21.51 9.89 -9.69
C ILE A 35 -21.90 10.95 -10.72
N LYS A 36 -21.10 11.12 -11.75
CA LYS A 36 -21.33 12.08 -12.84
C LYS A 36 -22.59 11.75 -13.63
N GLU A 37 -22.83 10.46 -13.88
CA GLU A 37 -24.02 9.99 -14.61
C GLU A 37 -25.28 10.08 -13.76
N ALA A 38 -25.16 9.96 -12.43
CA ALA A 38 -26.30 9.89 -11.53
C ALA A 38 -26.95 11.26 -11.25
N GLY A 39 -26.31 12.41 -11.61
CA GLY A 39 -26.95 13.63 -11.20
C GLY A 39 -26.54 14.94 -11.84
N GLY A 40 -27.55 15.75 -12.17
CA GLY A 40 -27.39 17.17 -12.48
C GLY A 40 -26.89 18.02 -11.32
N GLU A 41 -26.64 17.41 -10.16
CA GLU A 41 -26.11 18.08 -8.96
C GLU A 41 -24.58 17.99 -8.86
N HIS A 42 -23.93 17.50 -9.90
CA HIS A 42 -22.51 17.28 -9.91
C HIS A 42 -21.68 18.54 -9.54
N SER A 43 -22.08 19.70 -10.06
CA SER A 43 -21.36 20.94 -9.77
C SER A 43 -21.54 21.39 -8.30
N ALA A 44 -22.72 21.21 -7.72
CA ALA A 44 -23.00 21.52 -6.32
C ALA A 44 -22.23 20.58 -5.39
N TYR A 45 -22.18 19.30 -5.71
CA TYR A 45 -21.42 18.31 -4.96
C TYR A 45 -19.92 18.59 -5.00
N ALA A 46 -19.38 18.87 -6.18
CA ALA A 46 -17.98 19.21 -6.35
C ALA A 46 -17.60 20.48 -5.57
N TYR A 47 -18.49 21.47 -5.57
CA TYR A 47 -18.31 22.71 -4.82
C TYR A 47 -18.27 22.45 -3.32
N HIS A 48 -19.18 21.64 -2.83
CA HIS A 48 -19.25 21.25 -1.42
C HIS A 48 -17.99 20.50 -0.99
N MET A 49 -17.50 19.59 -1.82
CA MET A 49 -16.26 18.85 -1.55
C MET A 49 -15.03 19.76 -1.53
N ALA A 50 -15.00 20.79 -2.38
CA ALA A 50 -13.91 21.77 -2.37
C ALA A 50 -13.89 22.58 -1.06
N ASP A 51 -15.06 22.93 -0.53
CA ASP A 51 -15.19 23.67 0.73
C ASP A 51 -14.79 22.83 1.96
N LEU A 52 -14.90 21.50 1.89
CA LEU A 52 -14.48 20.60 2.97
C LEU A 52 -12.96 20.42 3.05
N GLY A 53 -12.21 20.76 2.01
CA GLY A 53 -10.75 20.85 2.01
C GLY A 53 -10.02 19.66 2.67
N THR A 54 -9.34 19.94 3.77
CA THR A 54 -8.49 19.00 4.50
C THR A 54 -9.27 17.81 5.06
N ASP A 55 -10.52 17.99 5.49
CA ASP A 55 -11.35 16.90 6.01
C ASP A 55 -11.67 15.86 4.94
N ALA A 56 -11.91 16.29 3.70
CA ALA A 56 -12.13 15.38 2.58
C ALA A 56 -10.89 14.56 2.26
N MET A 57 -9.71 15.18 2.32
CA MET A 57 -8.42 14.49 2.12
C MET A 57 -8.15 13.48 3.23
N GLU A 58 -8.44 13.82 4.47
CA GLU A 58 -8.30 12.92 5.62
C GLU A 58 -9.25 11.72 5.51
N ARG A 59 -10.49 11.96 5.10
CA ARG A 59 -11.48 10.88 4.87
C ARG A 59 -11.05 9.96 3.74
N GLU A 60 -10.54 10.51 2.65
CA GLU A 60 -10.02 9.73 1.53
C GLU A 60 -8.86 8.85 1.97
N LYS A 61 -7.92 9.40 2.74
CA LYS A 61 -6.80 8.65 3.31
C LYS A 61 -7.28 7.52 4.22
N THR A 62 -8.23 7.80 5.11
CA THR A 62 -8.82 6.81 5.99
C THR A 62 -9.52 5.70 5.21
N PHE A 63 -10.27 6.07 4.18
CA PHE A 63 -10.95 5.13 3.29
C PHE A 63 -9.94 4.24 2.56
N LEU A 64 -8.87 4.81 2.02
CA LEU A 64 -7.82 4.05 1.34
C LEU A 64 -7.14 3.06 2.29
N LEU A 65 -6.84 3.48 3.53
CA LEU A 65 -6.24 2.59 4.52
C LEU A 65 -7.19 1.49 4.98
N ALA A 66 -8.50 1.73 4.95
CA ALA A 66 -9.51 0.73 5.26
C ALA A 66 -9.67 -0.31 4.16
N SER A 67 -9.37 0.05 2.90
CA SER A 67 -9.46 -0.89 1.79
C SER A 67 -8.27 -1.84 1.75
N LYS A 68 -8.47 -3.02 1.16
CA LYS A 68 -7.40 -4.02 0.99
C LYS A 68 -6.25 -3.46 0.15
N SER A 69 -6.57 -2.79 -0.96
CA SER A 69 -5.58 -2.19 -1.86
C SER A 69 -4.80 -1.07 -1.18
N GLY A 70 -5.48 -0.24 -0.39
CA GLY A 70 -4.84 0.83 0.36
C GLY A 70 -3.88 0.32 1.41
N ARG A 71 -4.25 -0.75 2.13
CA ARG A 71 -3.35 -1.40 3.10
C ARG A 71 -2.13 -2.00 2.42
N LEU A 72 -2.32 -2.63 1.28
CA LEU A 72 -1.20 -3.19 0.50
C LEU A 72 -0.25 -2.08 0.05
N LEU A 73 -0.79 -0.97 -0.46
CA LEU A 73 0.02 0.19 -0.85
C LEU A 73 0.83 0.72 0.32
N TYR A 74 0.22 0.83 1.49
CA TYR A 74 0.91 1.25 2.72
C TYR A 74 2.09 0.31 3.05
N HIS A 75 1.88 -1.00 2.98
CA HIS A 75 2.94 -1.97 3.27
C HIS A 75 4.07 -1.93 2.24
N ILE A 76 3.74 -1.69 0.96
CA ILE A 76 4.75 -1.52 -0.09
C ILE A 76 5.58 -0.27 0.17
N ASP A 77 4.95 0.86 0.51
CA ASP A 77 5.64 2.11 0.80
C ASP A 77 6.54 1.99 2.04
N GLU A 78 6.08 1.28 3.07
CA GLU A 78 6.88 1.00 4.26
C GLU A 78 8.09 0.11 3.93
N ALA A 79 7.93 -0.87 3.04
CA ALA A 79 9.05 -1.71 2.59
C ALA A 79 10.09 -0.88 1.83
N LEU A 80 9.65 0.02 0.96
CA LEU A 80 10.54 0.94 0.24
C LEU A 80 11.28 1.86 1.21
N ARG A 81 10.62 2.33 2.26
CA ARG A 81 11.25 3.12 3.31
C ARG A 81 12.34 2.33 4.03
N ARG A 82 12.09 1.06 4.34
CA ARG A 82 13.08 0.18 4.99
C ARG A 82 14.31 -0.06 4.11
N ILE A 83 14.15 -0.13 2.79
CA ILE A 83 15.29 -0.23 1.86
C ILE A 83 16.18 1.00 2.00
N ARG A 84 15.59 2.19 2.12
CA ARG A 84 16.35 3.45 2.26
C ARG A 84 17.03 3.58 3.62
N THR A 85 16.49 2.94 4.65
CA THR A 85 17.02 3.01 6.03
C THR A 85 17.83 1.79 6.43
N ASP A 86 18.18 0.92 5.48
CA ASP A 86 18.96 -0.31 5.70
C ASP A 86 18.34 -1.30 6.69
N SER A 87 17.03 -1.29 6.82
CA SER A 87 16.29 -2.22 7.69
C SER A 87 15.45 -3.25 6.93
N TYR A 88 15.54 -3.25 5.61
CA TYR A 88 14.79 -4.18 4.77
C TYR A 88 15.34 -5.61 4.90
N GLY A 89 14.43 -6.59 4.85
CA GLY A 89 14.81 -8.01 4.87
C GLY A 89 15.03 -8.58 6.26
N LYS A 90 14.79 -7.79 7.30
CA LYS A 90 14.89 -8.24 8.70
C LYS A 90 13.50 -8.35 9.31
N CYS A 91 13.24 -9.45 10.02
CA CYS A 91 11.98 -9.64 10.71
C CYS A 91 11.78 -8.55 11.77
N HIS A 92 10.64 -7.90 11.75
CA HIS A 92 10.32 -6.84 12.70
C HIS A 92 10.23 -7.35 14.15
N THR A 93 9.84 -8.61 14.34
CA THR A 93 9.62 -9.19 15.68
C THR A 93 10.87 -9.83 16.24
N CYS A 94 11.56 -10.71 15.48
CA CYS A 94 12.72 -11.45 15.99
C CYS A 94 14.08 -10.91 15.52
N GLY A 95 14.10 -9.98 14.59
CA GLY A 95 15.32 -9.36 14.08
C GLY A 95 16.14 -10.23 13.14
N GLN A 96 15.74 -11.47 12.89
CA GLN A 96 16.46 -12.37 11.99
C GLN A 96 16.13 -12.06 10.53
N ALA A 97 17.01 -12.50 9.63
CA ALA A 97 16.81 -12.30 8.20
C ALA A 97 15.59 -13.05 7.71
N ILE A 98 14.78 -12.37 6.89
CA ILE A 98 13.66 -13.01 6.17
C ILE A 98 14.24 -13.73 4.96
N ALA A 99 13.79 -14.97 4.68
CA ALA A 99 14.26 -15.76 3.56
C ALA A 99 14.03 -15.03 2.23
N LYS A 100 15.02 -15.03 1.35
CA LYS A 100 14.91 -14.38 0.03
C LYS A 100 13.76 -14.96 -0.80
N THR A 101 13.50 -16.25 -0.69
CA THR A 101 12.37 -16.90 -1.38
C THR A 101 11.03 -16.31 -0.93
N ARG A 102 10.88 -16.01 0.35
CA ARG A 102 9.70 -15.34 0.86
C ARG A 102 9.58 -13.90 0.33
N LEU A 103 10.69 -13.18 0.27
CA LEU A 103 10.72 -11.80 -0.25
C LEU A 103 10.44 -11.75 -1.75
N GLU A 104 10.82 -12.78 -2.51
CA GLU A 104 10.46 -12.87 -3.93
C GLU A 104 8.94 -12.98 -4.12
N ALA A 105 8.27 -13.76 -3.28
CA ALA A 105 6.82 -13.93 -3.33
C ALA A 105 6.10 -12.73 -2.71
N VAL A 106 6.62 -12.21 -1.59
CA VAL A 106 6.00 -11.12 -0.82
C VAL A 106 7.08 -10.09 -0.49
N PRO A 107 7.45 -9.20 -1.44
CA PRO A 107 8.53 -8.25 -1.21
C PRO A 107 8.27 -7.24 -0.10
N HIS A 108 7.02 -7.04 0.29
CA HIS A 108 6.65 -6.16 1.40
C HIS A 108 6.59 -6.89 2.75
N ALA A 109 7.01 -8.15 2.82
CA ALA A 109 7.00 -8.92 4.08
C ALA A 109 7.85 -8.24 5.14
N ARG A 110 7.29 -8.08 6.33
CA ARG A 110 7.99 -7.51 7.50
C ARG A 110 8.28 -8.55 8.58
N LEU A 111 7.72 -9.76 8.45
CA LEU A 111 7.89 -10.86 9.40
C LEU A 111 8.43 -12.09 8.68
N CYS A 112 9.28 -12.87 9.35
CA CYS A 112 9.66 -14.19 8.88
C CYS A 112 8.45 -15.15 9.01
N ILE A 113 8.54 -16.31 8.35
CA ILE A 113 7.44 -17.29 8.34
C ILE A 113 7.04 -17.68 9.77
N ALA A 114 8.02 -17.96 10.63
CA ALA A 114 7.76 -18.38 12.00
C ALA A 114 6.99 -17.32 12.79
N CYS A 115 7.39 -16.06 12.70
CA CYS A 115 6.71 -14.96 13.40
C CYS A 115 5.34 -14.68 12.81
N LYS A 116 5.18 -14.82 11.49
CA LYS A 116 3.88 -14.65 10.83
C LYS A 116 2.88 -15.73 11.27
N GLU A 117 3.32 -16.97 11.36
CA GLU A 117 2.50 -18.07 11.85
C GLU A 117 2.06 -17.86 13.30
N LEU A 118 2.98 -17.39 14.15
CA LEU A 118 2.64 -17.06 15.54
C LEU A 118 1.61 -15.94 15.63
N GLU A 119 1.73 -14.90 14.81
CA GLU A 119 0.77 -13.81 14.76
C GLU A 119 -0.62 -14.30 14.35
N GLU A 120 -0.69 -15.17 13.36
CA GLU A 120 -1.95 -15.75 12.88
C GLU A 120 -2.60 -16.66 13.93
N GLN A 121 -1.82 -17.38 14.72
CA GLN A 121 -2.33 -18.22 15.78
C GLN A 121 -2.92 -17.42 16.95
N GLN A 122 -2.44 -16.20 17.16
CA GLN A 122 -2.93 -15.31 18.23
C GLN A 122 -4.22 -14.55 17.87
N LYS A 123 -4.65 -14.65 16.64
CA LYS A 123 -5.93 -14.10 16.19
C LYS A 123 -7.03 -15.17 16.39
#